data_2d9308da75560180c1aeec7754e19a64
#
_entry.id   2d9308da75560180c1aeec7754e19a64
#
_cell.length_a   1.000
_cell.length_b   1.000
_cell.length_c   1.000
_cell.angle_alpha   90.00
_cell.angle_beta   90.00
_cell.angle_gamma   90.00
#
_symmetry.space_group_name_H-M   'P 1'
#
loop_
_entity.id
_entity.type
_entity.pdbx_description
1 polymer ?
#
loop_
_entity_poly.entity_id
_entity_poly.type
_entity_poly.pdbx_seq_one_letter_code
_entity_poly.pdbx_strand_id
1 'polypeptide(L)'
;MTDSATPRKARRKPGNVKVFDSHYSDYRRRIKRPSGWKSVGEVEVPKGLRYQVRYVDLTGAQKYESFEKRADAEARATTLVTELSTGSHIDRRRSETTVGDVATAWKNSLVSKSENTQANYTSMLNNHVLPDWRNREVGSISHGDVAAWVAVLVGKKKSDGAPALSAASVHKAWIVFSGVLDFAVDDGLIRANPAAKVSLPKIVATGDVYLTHAEVDRLARSADYLHSLRANLTRATRDRNAEKMLERDGEGLPIVPNAPASVDGLLIRFASYSGLRVGELSALQVRDVDLDKRLIHVRRANAEVGGRLVPGLPKGDKIRQLDLFPHLVDDMSEHMRGKAPGDPVFTSATGAPLRRGNLNKRVIGPAAELAEIEGVSAHTLRHTFASLCASAGVRIEIVSRWMGHASVAITQRVYVGLFDEDLSASAGLVSAALASARNG
;
A
#
# COMPACT_ATOMS: atom_id res chain seq x y z
N MET A 1 -52.88 21.71 7.45
CA MET A 1 -52.18 21.50 6.15
C MET A 1 -51.74 20.06 6.16
N THR A 2 -52.51 19.21 5.51
CA THR A 2 -52.31 17.73 5.47
C THR A 2 -51.39 17.40 4.33
N ASP A 3 -50.23 16.91 4.67
CA ASP A 3 -49.17 16.45 3.76
C ASP A 3 -49.63 15.11 3.13
N SER A 4 -50.01 15.13 1.87
CA SER A 4 -50.46 13.94 1.12
C SER A 4 -49.22 13.15 0.64
N ALA A 5 -48.75 12.20 1.45
CA ALA A 5 -47.75 11.24 1.05
C ALA A 5 -48.27 10.37 -0.10
N THR A 6 -47.71 10.56 -1.31
CA THR A 6 -47.94 9.71 -2.47
C THR A 6 -47.56 8.26 -2.12
N PRO A 7 -48.42 7.25 -2.32
CA PRO A 7 -48.11 5.86 -1.97
C PRO A 7 -46.93 5.35 -2.79
N ARG A 8 -45.84 4.94 -2.13
CA ARG A 8 -44.71 4.23 -2.74
C ARG A 8 -45.24 2.97 -3.43
N LYS A 9 -45.13 2.90 -4.77
CA LYS A 9 -45.43 1.68 -5.50
C LYS A 9 -44.68 0.51 -4.93
N ALA A 10 -45.40 -0.54 -4.53
CA ALA A 10 -44.81 -1.77 -3.98
C ALA A 10 -43.76 -2.30 -4.96
N ARG A 11 -42.55 -2.59 -4.45
CA ARG A 11 -41.47 -3.21 -5.25
C ARG A 11 -41.97 -4.56 -5.77
N ARG A 12 -41.93 -4.75 -7.08
CA ARG A 12 -42.29 -6.02 -7.72
C ARG A 12 -41.22 -7.06 -7.35
N LYS A 13 -41.65 -8.32 -7.11
CA LYS A 13 -40.74 -9.42 -6.81
C LYS A 13 -39.84 -9.70 -8.03
N PRO A 14 -38.52 -9.91 -7.84
CA PRO A 14 -37.63 -10.35 -8.92
C PRO A 14 -38.10 -11.68 -9.53
N GLY A 15 -37.79 -11.93 -10.82
CA GLY A 15 -38.02 -13.22 -11.43
C GLY A 15 -39.31 -13.36 -12.25
N ASN A 16 -40.11 -12.32 -12.43
CA ASN A 16 -41.30 -12.39 -13.32
C ASN A 16 -40.87 -12.24 -14.78
N VAL A 17 -40.32 -13.32 -15.36
CA VAL A 17 -39.84 -13.35 -16.76
C VAL A 17 -40.98 -13.77 -17.68
N LYS A 18 -41.29 -12.97 -18.73
CA LYS A 18 -42.33 -13.25 -19.72
C LYS A 18 -41.85 -12.90 -21.12
N VAL A 19 -42.17 -13.77 -22.08
CA VAL A 19 -41.96 -13.53 -23.51
C VAL A 19 -43.23 -12.92 -24.12
N PHE A 20 -43.08 -11.82 -24.84
CA PHE A 20 -44.17 -11.13 -25.52
C PHE A 20 -43.87 -11.03 -27.00
N ASP A 21 -44.90 -11.25 -27.84
CA ASP A 21 -44.87 -10.86 -29.23
C ASP A 21 -45.34 -9.40 -29.33
N SER A 22 -44.44 -8.48 -29.60
CA SER A 22 -44.74 -7.04 -29.67
C SER A 22 -45.65 -6.72 -30.85
N HIS A 23 -45.58 -7.45 -31.97
CA HIS A 23 -46.45 -7.27 -33.11
C HIS A 23 -47.88 -7.74 -32.84
N TYR A 24 -48.05 -8.80 -32.05
CA TYR A 24 -49.37 -9.29 -31.66
C TYR A 24 -50.12 -8.32 -30.75
N SER A 25 -49.41 -7.64 -29.85
CA SER A 25 -50.02 -6.62 -28.99
C SER A 25 -50.49 -5.39 -29.77
N ASP A 26 -49.73 -4.96 -30.76
CA ASP A 26 -50.12 -3.84 -31.64
C ASP A 26 -51.24 -4.21 -32.62
N TYR A 27 -51.23 -5.46 -33.09
CA TYR A 27 -52.34 -6.01 -33.91
C TYR A 27 -53.63 -6.05 -33.12
N ARG A 28 -53.65 -6.53 -31.87
CA ARG A 28 -54.85 -6.50 -31.01
C ARG A 28 -55.36 -5.09 -30.70
N ARG A 29 -54.49 -4.11 -30.51
CA ARG A 29 -54.88 -2.71 -30.33
C ARG A 29 -55.53 -2.14 -31.57
N ARG A 30 -55.07 -2.52 -32.74
CA ARG A 30 -55.69 -2.10 -34.04
C ARG A 30 -57.05 -2.77 -34.32
N ILE A 31 -57.23 -4.02 -33.88
CA ILE A 31 -58.51 -4.76 -34.03
C ILE A 31 -59.63 -4.24 -33.09
N LYS A 32 -59.30 -3.60 -31.98
CA LYS A 32 -60.28 -3.01 -31.05
C LYS A 32 -60.85 -1.68 -31.49
N ARG A 33 -60.77 -1.29 -32.74
CA ARG A 33 -61.51 -0.10 -33.29
C ARG A 33 -62.95 -0.43 -33.52
N PRO A 34 -63.83 0.52 -33.12
CA PRO A 34 -65.32 0.31 -33.28
C PRO A 34 -65.77 0.35 -34.70
N SER A 35 -66.83 -0.41 -34.98
CA SER A 35 -67.74 -0.38 -36.09
C SER A 35 -67.22 0.19 -37.44
N GLY A 36 -66.96 -0.72 -38.40
CA GLY A 36 -66.72 -0.30 -39.81
C GLY A 36 -65.64 -1.07 -40.56
N TRP A 37 -65.05 -2.10 -39.98
CA TRP A 37 -63.99 -2.87 -40.62
C TRP A 37 -64.53 -3.96 -41.53
N LYS A 38 -64.45 -3.73 -42.81
CA LYS A 38 -64.65 -4.73 -43.87
C LYS A 38 -63.28 -5.09 -44.41
N SER A 39 -62.84 -6.31 -44.14
CA SER A 39 -61.59 -6.99 -44.56
C SER A 39 -60.28 -6.52 -43.91
N VAL A 40 -59.59 -7.54 -43.44
CA VAL A 40 -58.21 -7.44 -43.02
C VAL A 40 -57.34 -7.73 -44.24
N GLY A 41 -56.83 -6.66 -44.88
CA GLY A 41 -55.76 -6.75 -45.84
C GLY A 41 -54.51 -7.29 -45.14
N GLU A 42 -53.61 -7.97 -45.86
CA GLU A 42 -52.33 -8.43 -45.35
C GLU A 42 -51.65 -7.30 -44.59
N VAL A 43 -51.48 -7.49 -43.28
CA VAL A 43 -50.76 -6.55 -42.44
C VAL A 43 -49.28 -6.82 -42.67
N GLU A 44 -48.58 -5.91 -43.36
CA GLU A 44 -47.13 -5.97 -43.44
C GLU A 44 -46.57 -6.00 -42.02
N VAL A 45 -45.92 -7.12 -41.69
CA VAL A 45 -45.23 -7.24 -40.41
C VAL A 45 -43.93 -6.47 -40.51
N PRO A 46 -43.68 -5.44 -39.69
CA PRO A 46 -42.43 -4.69 -39.74
C PRO A 46 -41.25 -5.64 -39.60
N LYS A 47 -40.27 -5.51 -40.50
CA LYS A 47 -38.97 -6.21 -40.35
C LYS A 47 -38.28 -5.69 -39.10
N GLY A 48 -37.83 -6.58 -38.22
CA GLY A 48 -37.03 -6.18 -37.05
C GLY A 48 -37.38 -6.98 -35.79
N LEU A 49 -36.97 -6.45 -34.65
CA LEU A 49 -37.07 -7.09 -33.33
C LEU A 49 -38.51 -7.28 -32.87
N ARG A 50 -39.06 -8.47 -33.07
CA ARG A 50 -40.48 -8.81 -32.87
C ARG A 50 -40.80 -9.28 -31.46
N TYR A 51 -39.89 -10.06 -30.84
CA TYR A 51 -40.14 -10.72 -29.55
C TYR A 51 -39.46 -9.97 -28.44
N GLN A 52 -40.15 -9.75 -27.32
CA GLN A 52 -39.62 -9.09 -26.14
C GLN A 52 -39.65 -10.04 -24.95
N VAL A 53 -38.50 -10.21 -24.28
CA VAL A 53 -38.42 -10.80 -22.92
C VAL A 53 -38.53 -9.65 -21.94
N ARG A 54 -39.59 -9.66 -21.12
CA ARG A 54 -39.76 -8.68 -20.03
C ARG A 54 -39.52 -9.36 -18.71
N TYR A 55 -38.77 -8.73 -17.85
CA TYR A 55 -38.44 -9.27 -16.52
C TYR A 55 -38.31 -8.17 -15.48
N VAL A 56 -38.31 -8.55 -14.20
CA VAL A 56 -38.02 -7.66 -13.09
C VAL A 56 -36.63 -8.05 -12.59
N ASP A 57 -35.70 -7.09 -12.63
CA ASP A 57 -34.32 -7.30 -12.18
C ASP A 57 -34.24 -7.42 -10.65
N LEU A 58 -33.03 -7.71 -10.12
CA LEU A 58 -32.78 -7.84 -8.70
C LEU A 58 -33.01 -6.54 -7.90
N THR A 59 -33.03 -5.38 -8.60
CA THR A 59 -33.34 -4.07 -7.98
C THR A 59 -34.84 -3.80 -7.89
N GLY A 60 -35.67 -4.64 -8.51
CA GLY A 60 -37.11 -4.46 -8.63
C GLY A 60 -37.53 -3.61 -9.85
N ALA A 61 -36.60 -3.25 -10.72
CA ALA A 61 -36.87 -2.50 -11.93
C ALA A 61 -37.33 -3.42 -13.06
N GLN A 62 -38.31 -2.93 -13.85
CA GLN A 62 -38.79 -3.66 -15.02
C GLN A 62 -37.85 -3.41 -16.19
N LYS A 63 -37.32 -4.48 -16.80
CA LYS A 63 -36.44 -4.47 -17.96
C LYS A 63 -37.01 -5.28 -19.10
N TYR A 64 -36.49 -5.04 -20.30
CA TYR A 64 -36.84 -5.82 -21.48
C TYR A 64 -35.67 -5.96 -22.45
N GLU A 65 -35.63 -7.11 -23.12
CA GLU A 65 -34.69 -7.40 -24.21
C GLU A 65 -35.51 -7.79 -25.44
N SER A 66 -35.09 -7.36 -26.65
CA SER A 66 -35.85 -7.58 -27.89
C SER A 66 -35.09 -8.52 -28.84
N PHE A 67 -35.81 -9.41 -29.51
CA PHE A 67 -35.29 -10.44 -30.39
C PHE A 67 -36.07 -10.53 -31.69
N GLU A 68 -35.40 -10.95 -32.77
CA GLU A 68 -36.05 -11.21 -34.06
C GLU A 68 -36.77 -12.54 -34.06
N LYS A 69 -36.22 -13.57 -33.44
CA LYS A 69 -36.77 -14.93 -33.41
C LYS A 69 -37.32 -15.26 -32.02
N ARG A 70 -38.45 -15.98 -32.05
CA ARG A 70 -39.10 -16.45 -30.81
C ARG A 70 -38.23 -17.43 -30.03
N ALA A 71 -37.53 -18.35 -30.72
CA ALA A 71 -36.64 -19.32 -30.07
C ALA A 71 -35.52 -18.63 -29.26
N ASP A 72 -34.93 -17.55 -29.79
CA ASP A 72 -33.90 -16.80 -29.10
C ASP A 72 -34.44 -16.09 -27.84
N ALA A 73 -35.65 -15.54 -27.94
CA ALA A 73 -36.34 -14.92 -26.80
C ALA A 73 -36.68 -15.96 -25.70
N GLU A 74 -37.14 -17.18 -26.06
CA GLU A 74 -37.43 -18.25 -25.11
C GLU A 74 -36.18 -18.80 -24.46
N ALA A 75 -35.10 -19.02 -25.21
CA ALA A 75 -33.81 -19.40 -24.68
C ALA A 75 -33.28 -18.37 -23.68
N ARG A 76 -33.35 -17.08 -24.02
CA ARG A 76 -32.97 -15.98 -23.13
C ARG A 76 -33.82 -15.93 -21.87
N ALA A 77 -35.15 -16.12 -22.00
CA ALA A 77 -36.06 -16.15 -20.87
C ALA A 77 -35.72 -17.26 -19.88
N THR A 78 -35.39 -18.46 -20.36
CA THR A 78 -34.97 -19.60 -19.54
C THR A 78 -33.68 -19.26 -18.78
N THR A 79 -32.69 -18.67 -19.46
CA THR A 79 -31.44 -18.23 -18.84
C THR A 79 -31.69 -17.16 -17.76
N LEU A 80 -32.56 -16.17 -18.05
CA LEU A 80 -32.92 -15.12 -17.11
C LEU A 80 -33.61 -15.65 -15.84
N VAL A 81 -34.48 -16.66 -15.97
CA VAL A 81 -35.09 -17.30 -14.80
C VAL A 81 -34.03 -17.88 -13.88
N THR A 82 -33.05 -18.58 -14.43
CA THR A 82 -31.93 -19.15 -13.66
C THR A 82 -31.07 -18.04 -13.06
N GLU A 83 -30.68 -17.04 -13.84
CA GLU A 83 -29.84 -15.90 -13.38
C GLU A 83 -30.52 -15.11 -12.25
N LEU A 84 -31.80 -14.83 -12.36
CA LEU A 84 -32.57 -14.10 -11.36
C LEU A 84 -32.82 -14.92 -10.09
N SER A 85 -33.04 -16.24 -10.23
CA SER A 85 -33.24 -17.13 -9.09
C SER A 85 -31.95 -17.37 -8.27
N THR A 86 -30.80 -17.38 -8.94
CA THR A 86 -29.47 -17.53 -8.31
C THR A 86 -28.85 -16.20 -7.89
N GLY A 87 -29.49 -15.06 -8.19
CA GLY A 87 -28.94 -13.74 -7.92
C GLY A 87 -27.77 -13.37 -8.84
N SER A 88 -27.48 -14.15 -9.88
CA SER A 88 -26.34 -13.96 -10.79
C SER A 88 -26.65 -13.11 -12.02
N HIS A 89 -27.82 -12.47 -12.07
CA HIS A 89 -28.23 -11.63 -13.20
C HIS A 89 -27.42 -10.33 -13.24
N ILE A 90 -26.79 -10.03 -14.38
CA ILE A 90 -26.09 -8.77 -14.64
C ILE A 90 -26.85 -8.01 -15.73
N ASP A 91 -27.22 -6.77 -15.44
CA ASP A 91 -27.77 -5.87 -16.43
C ASP A 91 -26.68 -5.49 -17.45
N ARG A 92 -26.87 -5.85 -18.71
CA ARG A 92 -25.90 -5.57 -19.78
C ARG A 92 -25.52 -4.09 -19.86
N ARG A 93 -26.47 -3.18 -19.67
CA ARG A 93 -26.19 -1.73 -19.68
C ARG A 93 -25.30 -1.30 -18.51
N ARG A 94 -25.37 -1.97 -17.38
CA ARG A 94 -24.52 -1.70 -16.23
C ARG A 94 -23.11 -2.25 -16.45
N SER A 95 -22.95 -3.36 -17.18
CA SER A 95 -21.63 -3.91 -17.51
C SER A 95 -20.87 -3.10 -18.58
N GLU A 96 -21.55 -2.18 -19.28
CA GLU A 96 -20.97 -1.18 -20.19
C GLU A 96 -20.33 0.00 -19.44
N THR A 97 -20.46 0.06 -18.09
CA THR A 97 -19.79 1.07 -17.26
C THR A 97 -18.28 0.98 -17.43
N THR A 98 -17.62 2.13 -17.59
CA THR A 98 -16.17 2.15 -17.80
C THR A 98 -15.39 1.86 -16.52
N VAL A 99 -14.19 1.30 -16.65
CA VAL A 99 -13.27 1.12 -15.52
C VAL A 99 -12.98 2.45 -14.82
N GLY A 100 -12.92 3.57 -15.55
CA GLY A 100 -12.71 4.90 -14.97
C GLY A 100 -13.81 5.32 -14.01
N ASP A 101 -15.07 5.01 -14.35
CA ASP A 101 -16.24 5.32 -13.50
C ASP A 101 -16.24 4.41 -12.27
N VAL A 102 -16.02 3.11 -12.45
CA VAL A 102 -15.91 2.13 -11.35
C VAL A 102 -14.77 2.51 -10.41
N ALA A 103 -13.60 2.86 -10.94
CA ALA A 103 -12.44 3.27 -10.16
C ALA A 103 -12.70 4.54 -9.34
N THR A 104 -13.49 5.47 -9.88
CA THR A 104 -13.91 6.69 -9.17
C THR A 104 -14.84 6.33 -8.00
N ALA A 105 -15.83 5.48 -8.22
CA ALA A 105 -16.74 5.00 -7.17
C ALA A 105 -15.98 4.20 -6.10
N TRP A 106 -15.11 3.28 -6.51
CA TRP A 106 -14.25 2.52 -5.60
C TRP A 106 -13.36 3.42 -4.74
N LYS A 107 -12.70 4.42 -5.35
CA LYS A 107 -11.88 5.38 -4.59
C LYS A 107 -12.69 6.10 -3.51
N ASN A 108 -13.93 6.50 -3.82
CA ASN A 108 -14.82 7.16 -2.88
C ASN A 108 -15.29 6.23 -1.73
N SER A 109 -15.26 4.91 -1.93
CA SER A 109 -15.60 3.92 -0.89
C SER A 109 -14.46 3.68 0.11
N LEU A 110 -13.23 4.15 -0.16
CA LEU A 110 -12.05 3.92 0.69
C LEU A 110 -12.02 4.78 1.98
N VAL A 111 -13.15 5.26 2.47
CA VAL A 111 -13.26 6.16 3.63
C VAL A 111 -12.66 5.60 4.92
N SER A 112 -12.63 4.27 5.08
CA SER A 112 -12.04 3.59 6.23
C SER A 112 -10.50 3.44 6.16
N LYS A 113 -9.89 3.77 5.02
CA LYS A 113 -8.44 3.67 4.84
C LYS A 113 -7.77 4.98 5.24
N SER A 114 -6.54 4.89 5.79
CA SER A 114 -5.75 6.08 6.10
C SER A 114 -5.50 6.92 4.84
N GLU A 115 -5.36 8.25 5.00
CA GLU A 115 -5.05 9.18 3.89
C GLU A 115 -3.83 8.74 3.07
N ASN A 116 -2.79 8.23 3.72
CA ASN A 116 -1.60 7.72 3.04
C ASN A 116 -1.92 6.48 2.16
N THR A 117 -2.78 5.59 2.63
CA THR A 117 -3.22 4.43 1.83
C THR A 117 -4.04 4.89 0.64
N GLN A 118 -4.98 5.82 0.84
CA GLN A 118 -5.78 6.40 -0.25
C GLN A 118 -4.91 7.09 -1.30
N ALA A 119 -3.92 7.89 -0.87
CA ALA A 119 -2.98 8.55 -1.75
C ALA A 119 -2.14 7.56 -2.56
N ASN A 120 -1.62 6.50 -1.91
CA ASN A 120 -0.87 5.45 -2.59
C ASN A 120 -1.72 4.69 -3.61
N TYR A 121 -2.97 4.33 -3.27
CA TYR A 121 -3.88 3.67 -4.18
C TYR A 121 -4.25 4.58 -5.36
N THR A 122 -4.50 5.87 -5.09
CA THR A 122 -4.76 6.87 -6.13
C THR A 122 -3.56 7.01 -7.09
N SER A 123 -2.35 7.03 -6.55
CA SER A 123 -1.12 7.08 -7.36
C SER A 123 -0.97 5.83 -8.23
N MET A 124 -1.14 4.63 -7.67
CA MET A 124 -1.09 3.38 -8.45
C MET A 124 -2.17 3.33 -9.52
N LEU A 125 -3.38 3.74 -9.19
CA LEU A 125 -4.51 3.80 -10.10
C LEU A 125 -4.22 4.72 -11.29
N ASN A 126 -3.80 5.96 -11.02
CA ASN A 126 -3.58 6.98 -12.06
C ASN A 126 -2.36 6.67 -12.94
N ASN A 127 -1.27 6.12 -12.36
CA ASN A 127 -0.01 5.95 -13.09
C ASN A 127 0.09 4.59 -13.79
N HIS A 128 -0.62 3.56 -13.33
CA HIS A 128 -0.42 2.20 -13.82
C HIS A 128 -1.67 1.48 -14.29
N VAL A 129 -2.86 1.86 -13.79
CA VAL A 129 -4.13 1.20 -14.17
C VAL A 129 -4.89 2.03 -15.21
N LEU A 130 -5.26 3.25 -14.87
CA LEU A 130 -6.12 4.08 -15.72
C LEU A 130 -5.53 4.44 -17.09
N PRO A 131 -4.21 4.55 -17.31
CA PRO A 131 -3.69 4.77 -18.65
C PRO A 131 -4.10 3.70 -19.67
N ASP A 132 -4.21 2.43 -19.22
CA ASP A 132 -4.51 1.30 -20.08
C ASP A 132 -6.01 0.92 -20.07
N TRP A 133 -6.74 1.23 -18.97
CA TRP A 133 -8.06 0.68 -18.70
C TRP A 133 -9.20 1.70 -18.61
N ARG A 134 -8.92 3.01 -18.47
CA ARG A 134 -9.91 4.04 -18.15
C ARG A 134 -11.22 3.94 -18.95
N ASN A 135 -11.10 3.82 -20.27
CA ASN A 135 -12.23 3.88 -21.19
C ASN A 135 -12.79 2.50 -21.54
N ARG A 136 -12.24 1.45 -20.98
CA ARG A 136 -12.69 0.08 -21.27
C ARG A 136 -13.90 -0.26 -20.42
N GLU A 137 -14.89 -0.88 -21.02
CA GLU A 137 -16.07 -1.40 -20.32
C GLU A 137 -15.67 -2.53 -19.39
N VAL A 138 -16.09 -2.46 -18.12
CA VAL A 138 -15.70 -3.43 -17.10
C VAL A 138 -16.19 -4.84 -17.44
N GLY A 139 -17.35 -4.97 -18.10
CA GLY A 139 -17.91 -6.24 -18.53
C GLY A 139 -17.17 -6.91 -19.69
N SER A 140 -16.33 -6.16 -20.42
CA SER A 140 -15.54 -6.67 -21.54
C SER A 140 -14.19 -7.25 -21.13
N ILE A 141 -13.79 -7.12 -19.86
CA ILE A 141 -12.47 -7.51 -19.40
C ILE A 141 -12.43 -9.02 -19.13
N SER A 142 -11.53 -9.70 -19.80
CA SER A 142 -11.26 -11.12 -19.58
C SER A 142 -10.04 -11.33 -18.66
N HIS A 143 -9.91 -12.54 -18.13
CA HIS A 143 -8.71 -12.98 -17.41
C HIS A 143 -7.44 -12.83 -18.26
N GLY A 144 -7.52 -13.18 -19.55
CA GLY A 144 -6.39 -13.04 -20.48
C GLY A 144 -5.93 -11.60 -20.67
N ASP A 145 -6.86 -10.64 -20.69
CA ASP A 145 -6.53 -9.22 -20.81
C ASP A 145 -5.73 -8.74 -19.58
N VAL A 146 -6.14 -9.14 -18.37
CA VAL A 146 -5.44 -8.75 -17.14
C VAL A 146 -4.05 -9.41 -17.08
N ALA A 147 -3.93 -10.68 -17.48
CA ALA A 147 -2.65 -11.37 -17.55
C ALA A 147 -1.70 -10.70 -18.56
N ALA A 148 -2.19 -10.33 -19.73
CA ALA A 148 -1.42 -9.58 -20.73
C ALA A 148 -0.96 -8.22 -20.20
N TRP A 149 -1.83 -7.49 -19.52
CA TRP A 149 -1.47 -6.22 -18.89
C TRP A 149 -0.37 -6.37 -17.84
N VAL A 150 -0.44 -7.39 -16.96
CA VAL A 150 0.63 -7.69 -16.01
C VAL A 150 1.94 -7.97 -16.73
N ALA A 151 1.93 -8.75 -17.83
CA ALA A 151 3.12 -9.02 -18.64
C ALA A 151 3.73 -7.73 -19.24
N VAL A 152 2.88 -6.81 -19.70
CA VAL A 152 3.32 -5.47 -20.17
C VAL A 152 3.98 -4.67 -19.06
N LEU A 153 3.41 -4.66 -17.84
CA LEU A 153 4.00 -3.95 -16.71
C LEU A 153 5.39 -4.51 -16.34
N VAL A 154 5.54 -5.84 -16.36
CA VAL A 154 6.82 -6.52 -16.11
C VAL A 154 7.85 -6.20 -17.19
N GLY A 155 7.41 -6.13 -18.45
CA GLY A 155 8.28 -5.87 -19.61
C GLY A 155 8.72 -4.41 -19.77
N LYS A 156 8.07 -3.45 -19.08
CA LYS A 156 8.45 -2.02 -19.18
C LYS A 156 9.85 -1.79 -18.63
N LYS A 157 10.69 -1.12 -19.45
CA LYS A 157 12.07 -0.79 -19.11
C LYS A 157 12.27 0.73 -19.06
N LYS A 158 13.25 1.16 -18.27
CA LYS A 158 13.77 2.52 -18.26
C LYS A 158 14.72 2.75 -19.43
N SER A 159 15.17 3.98 -19.63
CA SER A 159 16.15 4.35 -20.66
C SER A 159 17.51 3.63 -20.52
N ASP A 160 17.87 3.23 -19.30
CA ASP A 160 19.09 2.49 -18.97
C ASP A 160 18.93 0.95 -19.13
N GLY A 161 17.79 0.47 -19.62
CA GLY A 161 17.46 -0.95 -19.77
C GLY A 161 17.00 -1.67 -18.50
N ALA A 162 17.06 -1.03 -17.34
CA ALA A 162 16.57 -1.60 -16.08
C ALA A 162 15.03 -1.71 -16.07
N PRO A 163 14.44 -2.63 -15.31
CA PRO A 163 12.99 -2.70 -15.14
C PRO A 163 12.42 -1.36 -14.68
N ALA A 164 11.37 -0.88 -15.34
CA ALA A 164 10.69 0.35 -14.93
C ALA A 164 9.93 0.18 -13.60
N LEU A 165 9.43 -1.04 -13.35
CA LEU A 165 8.71 -1.42 -12.14
C LEU A 165 9.37 -2.63 -11.49
N SER A 166 9.51 -2.59 -10.16
CA SER A 166 9.86 -3.79 -9.39
C SER A 166 8.68 -4.77 -9.35
N ALA A 167 8.95 -6.06 -9.13
CA ALA A 167 7.90 -7.06 -8.91
C ALA A 167 6.89 -6.62 -7.84
N ALA A 168 7.37 -6.05 -6.73
CA ALA A 168 6.52 -5.51 -5.68
C ALA A 168 5.63 -4.35 -6.14
N SER A 169 6.10 -3.51 -7.07
CA SER A 169 5.31 -2.41 -7.67
C SER A 169 4.23 -2.95 -8.60
N VAL A 170 4.56 -3.99 -9.40
CA VAL A 170 3.56 -4.70 -10.24
C VAL A 170 2.48 -5.32 -9.36
N HIS A 171 2.84 -5.99 -8.25
CA HIS A 171 1.87 -6.51 -7.29
C HIS A 171 0.94 -5.43 -6.73
N LYS A 172 1.48 -4.26 -6.37
CA LYS A 172 0.68 -3.13 -5.86
C LYS A 172 -0.29 -2.61 -6.92
N ALA A 173 0.13 -2.46 -8.17
CA ALA A 173 -0.74 -2.07 -9.26
C ALA A 173 -1.87 -3.08 -9.48
N TRP A 174 -1.54 -4.38 -9.46
CA TRP A 174 -2.51 -5.47 -9.56
C TRP A 174 -3.50 -5.46 -8.39
N ILE A 175 -3.04 -5.29 -7.13
CA ILE A 175 -3.91 -5.20 -5.94
C ILE A 175 -4.95 -4.08 -6.11
N VAL A 176 -4.52 -2.92 -6.59
CA VAL A 176 -5.41 -1.77 -6.82
C VAL A 176 -6.42 -2.08 -7.91
N PHE A 177 -5.98 -2.64 -9.04
CA PHE A 177 -6.89 -3.00 -10.13
C PHE A 177 -7.85 -4.12 -9.73
N SER A 178 -7.36 -5.17 -9.06
CA SER A 178 -8.21 -6.22 -8.50
C SER A 178 -9.27 -5.66 -7.55
N GLY A 179 -8.89 -4.69 -6.69
CA GLY A 179 -9.83 -4.01 -5.80
C GLY A 179 -10.93 -3.23 -6.52
N VAL A 180 -10.61 -2.59 -7.64
CA VAL A 180 -11.61 -1.93 -8.52
C VAL A 180 -12.55 -2.97 -9.12
N LEU A 181 -12.03 -4.12 -9.56
CA LEU A 181 -12.83 -5.20 -10.15
C LEU A 181 -13.65 -5.95 -9.11
N ASP A 182 -13.14 -6.12 -7.87
CA ASP A 182 -13.92 -6.66 -6.75
C ASP A 182 -15.11 -5.74 -6.42
N PHE A 183 -14.89 -4.43 -6.40
CA PHE A 183 -15.96 -3.45 -6.23
C PHE A 183 -17.01 -3.55 -7.36
N ALA A 184 -16.56 -3.80 -8.60
CA ALA A 184 -17.48 -4.04 -9.72
C ALA A 184 -18.31 -5.33 -9.56
N VAL A 185 -17.74 -6.37 -8.92
CA VAL A 185 -18.49 -7.59 -8.55
C VAL A 185 -19.51 -7.29 -7.47
N ASP A 186 -19.11 -6.58 -6.39
CA ASP A 186 -19.98 -6.23 -5.28
C ASP A 186 -21.14 -5.34 -5.71
N ASP A 187 -20.91 -4.43 -6.69
CA ASP A 187 -21.95 -3.58 -7.29
C ASP A 187 -22.76 -4.30 -8.40
N GLY A 188 -22.49 -5.57 -8.70
CA GLY A 188 -23.22 -6.38 -9.68
C GLY A 188 -23.01 -5.95 -11.14
N LEU A 189 -21.85 -5.36 -11.46
CA LEU A 189 -21.47 -4.97 -12.83
C LEU A 189 -20.85 -6.13 -13.59
N ILE A 190 -20.13 -7.02 -12.90
CA ILE A 190 -19.53 -8.25 -13.43
C ILE A 190 -19.78 -9.42 -12.47
N ARG A 191 -19.73 -10.65 -12.99
CA ARG A 191 -20.02 -11.90 -12.20
C ARG A 191 -18.88 -12.33 -11.30
N ALA A 192 -17.66 -12.11 -11.75
CA ALA A 192 -16.46 -12.53 -11.06
C ALA A 192 -15.31 -11.60 -11.42
N ASN A 193 -14.34 -11.48 -10.53
CA ASN A 193 -13.16 -10.68 -10.76
C ASN A 193 -12.20 -11.38 -11.74
N PRO A 194 -11.99 -10.85 -12.95
CA PRO A 194 -11.08 -11.46 -13.93
C PRO A 194 -9.61 -11.41 -13.50
N ALA A 195 -9.25 -10.58 -12.51
CA ALA A 195 -7.89 -10.53 -11.96
C ALA A 195 -7.61 -11.61 -10.90
N ALA A 196 -8.63 -12.31 -10.37
CA ALA A 196 -8.52 -13.14 -9.17
C ALA A 196 -7.45 -14.25 -9.21
N LYS A 197 -7.11 -14.80 -10.37
CA LYS A 197 -6.17 -15.93 -10.52
C LYS A 197 -5.00 -15.61 -11.45
N VAL A 198 -4.71 -14.32 -11.66
CA VAL A 198 -3.60 -13.91 -12.52
C VAL A 198 -2.27 -14.22 -11.84
N SER A 199 -1.37 -14.87 -12.58
CA SER A 199 -0.01 -15.14 -12.11
C SER A 199 0.80 -13.85 -12.06
N LEU A 200 1.43 -13.59 -10.92
CA LEU A 200 2.24 -12.40 -10.69
C LEU A 200 3.75 -12.76 -10.66
N PRO A 201 4.63 -11.80 -10.98
CA PRO A 201 6.07 -12.04 -10.92
C PRO A 201 6.49 -12.36 -9.49
N LYS A 202 7.43 -13.31 -9.33
CA LYS A 202 7.97 -13.64 -8.01
C LYS A 202 8.69 -12.44 -7.41
N ILE A 203 8.31 -12.05 -6.20
CA ILE A 203 9.07 -11.06 -5.42
C ILE A 203 10.28 -11.78 -4.86
N VAL A 204 11.46 -11.47 -5.39
CA VAL A 204 12.72 -11.92 -4.81
C VAL A 204 13.01 -11.00 -3.63
N ALA A 205 13.07 -11.55 -2.43
CA ALA A 205 13.56 -10.80 -1.29
C ALA A 205 15.05 -10.51 -1.54
N THR A 206 15.40 -9.26 -1.72
CA THR A 206 16.78 -8.82 -1.51
C THR A 206 17.04 -8.95 -0.03
N GLY A 207 18.13 -9.63 0.36
CA GLY A 207 18.47 -9.79 1.78
C GLY A 207 18.38 -8.44 2.49
N ASP A 208 17.75 -8.43 3.66
CA ASP A 208 17.70 -7.21 4.47
C ASP A 208 19.14 -6.87 4.91
N VAL A 209 19.54 -5.61 4.75
CA VAL A 209 20.84 -5.11 5.25
C VAL A 209 20.69 -4.80 6.73
N TYR A 210 21.59 -5.32 7.52
CA TYR A 210 21.71 -5.05 8.94
C TYR A 210 23.14 -4.58 9.24
N LEU A 211 23.27 -3.56 10.07
CA LEU A 211 24.56 -3.00 10.44
C LEU A 211 25.02 -3.59 11.77
N THR A 212 26.31 -3.88 11.87
CA THR A 212 26.99 -4.13 13.13
C THR A 212 27.15 -2.85 13.94
N HIS A 213 27.52 -2.95 15.23
CA HIS A 213 27.83 -1.78 16.05
C HIS A 213 28.94 -0.92 15.44
N ALA A 214 29.98 -1.54 14.88
CA ALA A 214 31.09 -0.86 14.22
C ALA A 214 30.66 -0.10 12.96
N GLU A 215 29.78 -0.70 12.15
CA GLU A 215 29.21 -0.06 10.97
C GLU A 215 28.28 1.10 11.31
N VAL A 216 27.46 0.98 12.37
CA VAL A 216 26.64 2.10 12.88
C VAL A 216 27.54 3.26 13.30
N ASP A 217 28.63 2.99 14.04
CA ASP A 217 29.58 4.03 14.45
C ASP A 217 30.27 4.66 13.24
N ARG A 218 30.79 3.86 12.31
CA ARG A 218 31.43 4.35 11.08
C ARG A 218 30.46 5.21 10.25
N LEU A 219 29.21 4.78 10.08
CA LEU A 219 28.17 5.53 9.39
C LEU A 219 27.87 6.87 10.09
N ALA A 220 27.73 6.86 11.41
CA ALA A 220 27.47 8.05 12.18
C ALA A 220 28.64 9.04 12.12
N ARG A 221 29.90 8.57 12.25
CA ARG A 221 31.09 9.43 12.09
C ARG A 221 31.22 10.00 10.67
N SER A 222 30.84 9.22 9.66
CA SER A 222 30.76 9.73 8.29
C SER A 222 29.78 10.89 8.17
N ALA A 223 28.62 10.80 8.82
CA ALA A 223 27.65 11.88 8.87
C ALA A 223 28.17 13.10 9.65
N ASP A 224 28.86 12.90 10.77
CA ASP A 224 29.51 13.95 11.56
C ASP A 224 30.54 14.70 10.70
N TYR A 225 31.41 13.97 10.01
CA TYR A 225 32.41 14.54 9.11
C TYR A 225 31.78 15.33 7.95
N LEU A 226 30.81 14.76 7.25
CA LEU A 226 30.09 15.45 6.17
C LEU A 226 29.33 16.69 6.67
N HIS A 227 28.80 16.64 7.91
CA HIS A 227 28.15 17.80 8.53
C HIS A 227 29.14 18.92 8.75
N SER A 228 30.33 18.62 9.28
CA SER A 228 31.40 19.61 9.50
C SER A 228 31.88 20.24 8.19
N LEU A 229 31.98 19.45 7.11
CA LEU A 229 32.31 19.96 5.78
C LEU A 229 31.24 20.91 5.23
N ARG A 230 29.96 20.63 5.48
CA ARG A 230 28.85 21.52 5.03
C ARG A 230 28.86 22.86 5.72
N ALA A 231 29.33 22.92 6.96
CA ALA A 231 29.43 24.15 7.71
C ALA A 231 30.60 25.04 7.22
N ASN A 232 31.68 24.44 6.72
CA ASN A 232 32.96 25.09 6.48
C ASN A 232 33.32 25.32 5.00
N LEU A 233 32.61 24.73 4.05
CA LEU A 233 33.04 24.71 2.65
C LEU A 233 31.92 25.10 1.66
N THR A 234 32.31 25.74 0.53
CA THR A 234 31.42 25.94 -0.60
C THR A 234 31.06 24.59 -1.27
N ARG A 235 29.94 24.52 -2.00
CA ARG A 235 29.44 23.30 -2.64
C ARG A 235 30.49 22.62 -3.52
N ALA A 236 31.23 23.40 -4.35
CA ALA A 236 32.25 22.87 -5.26
C ALA A 236 33.50 22.31 -4.55
N THR A 237 33.81 22.79 -3.35
CA THR A 237 34.94 22.32 -2.55
C THR A 237 34.53 21.06 -1.73
N ARG A 238 33.23 20.95 -1.34
CA ARG A 238 32.66 19.78 -0.68
C ARG A 238 32.77 18.53 -1.54
N ASP A 239 32.29 18.64 -2.79
CA ASP A 239 32.22 17.49 -3.69
C ASP A 239 33.61 16.95 -4.01
N ARG A 240 34.61 17.84 -4.16
CA ARG A 240 36.01 17.44 -4.38
C ARG A 240 36.72 16.87 -3.16
N ASN A 241 36.38 17.28 -1.96
CA ASN A 241 37.02 16.78 -0.74
C ASN A 241 36.39 15.48 -0.22
N ALA A 242 35.12 15.25 -0.48
CA ALA A 242 34.48 13.98 -0.18
C ALA A 242 35.00 12.82 -1.07
N GLU A 243 35.45 13.13 -2.29
CA GLU A 243 36.07 12.19 -3.23
C GLU A 243 37.56 11.92 -2.96
N LYS A 244 38.21 12.64 -2.03
CA LYS A 244 39.58 12.28 -1.64
C LYS A 244 39.53 10.90 -1.01
N MET A 245 40.28 9.95 -1.61
CA MET A 245 40.47 8.62 -1.06
C MET A 245 40.84 8.74 0.41
N LEU A 246 39.95 8.25 1.28
CA LEU A 246 40.23 8.11 2.70
C LEU A 246 41.37 7.09 2.87
N GLU A 247 42.21 7.30 3.87
CA GLU A 247 43.13 6.26 4.36
C GLU A 247 42.30 5.02 4.71
N ARG A 248 42.94 3.85 4.59
CA ARG A 248 42.31 2.57 4.89
C ARG A 248 42.96 1.92 6.08
N ASP A 249 42.16 1.26 6.90
CA ASP A 249 42.65 0.44 8.02
C ASP A 249 43.21 -0.90 7.52
N GLY A 250 43.63 -1.73 8.47
CA GLY A 250 44.18 -3.07 8.18
C GLY A 250 43.20 -4.04 7.54
N GLU A 251 41.91 -3.77 7.60
CA GLU A 251 40.83 -4.53 6.95
C GLU A 251 40.39 -3.94 5.59
N GLY A 252 41.06 -2.83 5.17
CA GLY A 252 40.78 -2.14 3.94
C GLY A 252 39.55 -1.22 3.98
N LEU A 253 39.00 -0.95 5.17
CA LEU A 253 37.84 -0.09 5.35
C LEU A 253 38.27 1.40 5.46
N PRO A 254 37.42 2.35 5.04
CA PRO A 254 37.76 3.76 5.05
C PRO A 254 37.91 4.29 6.50
N ILE A 255 39.03 4.94 6.79
CA ILE A 255 39.28 5.67 8.05
C ILE A 255 38.60 7.03 7.93
N VAL A 256 37.43 7.18 8.55
CA VAL A 256 36.69 8.45 8.58
C VAL A 256 37.42 9.44 9.48
N PRO A 257 37.78 10.66 9.00
CA PRO A 257 38.43 11.65 9.80
C PRO A 257 37.60 12.07 11.02
N ASN A 258 38.26 12.36 12.13
CA ASN A 258 37.57 12.83 13.33
C ASN A 258 36.88 14.18 13.05
N ALA A 259 35.63 14.27 13.47
CA ALA A 259 34.84 15.50 13.43
C ALA A 259 34.05 15.64 14.74
N PRO A 260 33.67 16.87 15.12
CA PRO A 260 32.76 17.05 16.24
C PRO A 260 31.45 16.31 16.03
N ALA A 261 30.89 15.77 17.09
CA ALA A 261 29.56 15.17 17.05
C ALA A 261 28.53 16.16 16.49
N SER A 262 27.68 15.69 15.61
CA SER A 262 26.69 16.52 14.91
C SER A 262 25.28 15.95 15.10
N VAL A 263 24.27 16.77 14.79
CA VAL A 263 22.88 16.34 14.76
C VAL A 263 22.67 15.20 13.76
N ASP A 264 23.39 15.17 12.64
CA ASP A 264 23.26 14.13 11.60
C ASP A 264 23.80 12.79 12.10
N GLY A 265 24.97 12.77 12.78
CA GLY A 265 25.55 11.57 13.38
C GLY A 265 24.72 11.07 14.57
N LEU A 266 24.30 11.99 15.45
CA LEU A 266 23.40 11.64 16.56
C LEU A 266 22.09 11.03 16.08
N LEU A 267 21.49 11.58 15.02
CA LEU A 267 20.26 11.05 14.42
C LEU A 267 20.45 9.63 13.92
N ILE A 268 21.58 9.31 13.29
CA ILE A 268 21.89 7.95 12.83
C ILE A 268 22.02 7.01 14.03
N ARG A 269 22.81 7.37 15.07
CA ARG A 269 22.94 6.57 16.30
C ARG A 269 21.58 6.35 16.95
N PHE A 270 20.83 7.43 17.17
CA PHE A 270 19.51 7.37 17.81
C PHE A 270 18.52 6.49 17.02
N ALA A 271 18.49 6.60 15.69
CA ALA A 271 17.60 5.78 14.84
C ALA A 271 17.99 4.30 14.90
N SER A 272 19.30 3.99 14.90
CA SER A 272 19.83 2.63 14.96
C SER A 272 19.61 1.94 16.32
N TYR A 273 19.50 2.72 17.39
CA TYR A 273 19.34 2.19 18.76
C TYR A 273 17.95 2.45 19.36
N SER A 274 17.02 3.05 18.62
CA SER A 274 15.63 3.21 19.05
C SER A 274 14.63 2.40 18.22
N GLY A 275 15.01 2.03 17.01
CA GLY A 275 14.13 1.33 16.08
C GLY A 275 12.87 2.11 15.69
N LEU A 276 12.83 3.43 15.89
CA LEU A 276 11.72 4.27 15.53
C LEU A 276 11.52 4.33 14.00
N ARG A 277 10.25 4.40 13.58
CA ARG A 277 9.95 4.72 12.19
C ARG A 277 10.28 6.18 11.90
N VAL A 278 10.64 6.51 10.65
CA VAL A 278 10.95 7.91 10.27
C VAL A 278 9.81 8.87 10.63
N GLY A 279 8.56 8.45 10.45
CA GLY A 279 7.40 9.27 10.83
C GLY A 279 7.30 9.49 12.35
N GLU A 280 7.70 8.52 13.15
CA GLU A 280 7.76 8.63 14.62
C GLU A 280 8.93 9.52 15.04
N LEU A 281 10.12 9.37 14.43
CA LEU A 281 11.27 10.28 14.61
C LEU A 281 10.91 11.73 14.26
N SER A 282 10.23 11.92 13.14
CA SER A 282 9.79 13.24 12.68
C SER A 282 8.79 13.93 13.60
N ALA A 283 8.04 13.15 14.38
CA ALA A 283 7.00 13.64 15.31
C ALA A 283 7.46 13.65 16.77
N LEU A 284 8.68 13.16 17.08
CA LEU A 284 9.21 13.07 18.43
C LEU A 284 9.51 14.46 18.98
N GLN A 285 8.99 14.76 20.16
CA GLN A 285 9.18 16.03 20.87
C GLN A 285 10.05 15.83 22.11
N VAL A 286 10.70 16.90 22.57
CA VAL A 286 11.56 16.89 23.76
C VAL A 286 10.85 16.26 24.96
N ARG A 287 9.59 16.61 25.22
CA ARG A 287 8.77 16.02 26.30
C ARG A 287 8.48 14.52 26.17
N ASP A 288 8.83 13.90 25.05
CA ASP A 288 8.64 12.47 24.84
C ASP A 288 9.89 11.67 25.21
N VAL A 289 11.01 12.33 25.53
CA VAL A 289 12.26 11.72 25.96
C VAL A 289 12.50 12.07 27.43
N ASP A 290 12.37 11.07 28.28
CA ASP A 290 12.63 11.17 29.74
C ASP A 290 14.07 10.68 29.98
N LEU A 291 15.02 11.61 30.13
CA LEU A 291 16.44 11.29 30.31
C LEU A 291 16.69 10.62 31.68
N ASP A 292 15.97 11.04 32.72
CA ASP A 292 16.15 10.54 34.09
C ASP A 292 15.71 9.07 34.20
N LYS A 293 14.54 8.76 33.60
CA LYS A 293 14.02 7.38 33.56
C LYS A 293 14.57 6.59 32.39
N ARG A 294 15.29 7.23 31.49
CA ARG A 294 15.80 6.65 30.23
C ARG A 294 14.68 6.00 29.40
N LEU A 295 13.60 6.75 29.15
CA LEU A 295 12.46 6.27 28.41
C LEU A 295 12.14 7.18 27.22
N ILE A 296 11.71 6.59 26.13
CA ILE A 296 11.18 7.26 24.95
C ILE A 296 9.70 6.91 24.80
N HIS A 297 8.84 7.91 24.75
CA HIS A 297 7.41 7.77 24.57
C HIS A 297 7.02 8.01 23.10
N VAL A 298 6.56 6.99 22.39
CA VAL A 298 6.11 7.09 21.01
C VAL A 298 4.60 7.31 20.99
N ARG A 299 4.19 8.55 20.89
CA ARG A 299 2.79 8.98 20.98
C ARG A 299 2.23 9.47 19.64
N ARG A 300 3.09 9.84 18.71
CA ARG A 300 2.75 10.50 17.44
C ARG A 300 3.61 9.97 16.30
N ALA A 301 3.10 10.14 15.09
CA ALA A 301 3.85 9.92 13.87
C ALA A 301 3.39 10.89 12.78
N ASN A 302 4.30 11.37 11.97
CA ASN A 302 4.00 12.15 10.77
C ASN A 302 3.93 11.21 9.56
N ALA A 303 2.79 11.21 8.86
CA ALA A 303 2.66 10.55 7.57
C ALA A 303 2.95 11.56 6.44
N GLU A 304 3.68 11.12 5.41
CA GLU A 304 3.92 11.96 4.23
C GLU A 304 2.86 11.63 3.16
N VAL A 305 1.93 12.55 2.92
CA VAL A 305 0.80 12.40 2.00
C VAL A 305 0.80 13.55 1.01
N GLY A 306 0.97 13.25 -0.27
CA GLY A 306 0.96 14.27 -1.32
C GLY A 306 1.98 15.40 -1.10
N GLY A 307 3.16 15.09 -0.56
CA GLY A 307 4.20 16.08 -0.24
C GLY A 307 3.96 16.88 1.04
N ARG A 308 2.87 16.63 1.78
CA ARG A 308 2.58 17.25 3.09
C ARG A 308 2.82 16.25 4.21
N LEU A 309 3.23 16.74 5.38
CA LEU A 309 3.28 15.95 6.60
C LEU A 309 1.94 16.08 7.33
N VAL A 310 1.29 14.95 7.57
CA VAL A 310 0.03 14.84 8.28
C VAL A 310 0.33 14.21 9.63
N PRO A 311 0.17 14.94 10.75
CA PRO A 311 0.33 14.40 12.08
C PRO A 311 -0.77 13.37 12.39
N GLY A 312 -0.42 12.30 13.09
CA GLY A 312 -1.36 11.26 13.48
C GLY A 312 -0.80 10.37 14.59
N LEU A 313 -1.52 9.31 14.89
CA LEU A 313 -1.05 8.26 15.79
C LEU A 313 0.00 7.36 15.09
N PRO A 314 0.84 6.67 15.85
CA PRO A 314 1.72 5.65 15.31
C PRO A 314 0.92 4.57 14.56
N LYS A 315 1.54 3.90 13.60
CA LYS A 315 0.87 2.87 12.78
C LYS A 315 0.21 1.80 13.67
N GLY A 316 -1.10 1.60 13.47
CA GLY A 316 -1.92 0.68 14.28
C GLY A 316 -2.38 1.28 15.61
N ASP A 317 -2.34 2.61 15.74
CA ASP A 317 -2.82 3.41 16.89
C ASP A 317 -2.19 3.01 18.24
N LYS A 318 -0.99 2.42 18.20
CA LYS A 318 -0.30 1.90 19.38
C LYS A 318 0.70 2.93 19.93
N ILE A 319 0.27 3.64 20.96
CA ILE A 319 1.19 4.36 21.84
C ILE A 319 2.06 3.33 22.57
N ARG A 320 3.37 3.58 22.66
CA ARG A 320 4.32 2.69 23.31
C ARG A 320 5.47 3.44 23.96
N GLN A 321 6.16 2.73 24.81
CA GLN A 321 7.42 3.16 25.41
C GLN A 321 8.53 2.20 25.01
N LEU A 322 9.72 2.72 24.92
CA LEU A 322 10.96 1.95 24.75
C LEU A 322 12.08 2.59 25.57
N ASP A 323 13.11 1.82 25.87
CA ASP A 323 14.24 2.32 26.65
C ASP A 323 15.15 3.20 25.78
N LEU A 324 15.65 4.27 26.39
CA LEU A 324 16.78 5.05 25.87
C LEU A 324 18.06 4.39 26.38
N PHE A 325 18.88 3.87 25.49
CA PHE A 325 20.11 3.20 25.87
C PHE A 325 21.11 4.18 26.52
N PRO A 326 21.84 3.73 27.57
CA PRO A 326 22.73 4.61 28.37
C PRO A 326 23.74 5.41 27.55
N HIS A 327 24.30 4.81 26.51
CA HIS A 327 25.31 5.46 25.66
C HIS A 327 24.79 6.62 24.81
N LEU A 328 23.47 6.85 24.76
CA LEU A 328 22.84 7.97 24.04
C LEU A 328 22.42 9.11 24.99
N VAL A 329 22.45 8.89 26.32
CA VAL A 329 21.84 9.84 27.28
C VAL A 329 22.57 11.19 27.25
N ASP A 330 23.90 11.18 27.29
CA ASP A 330 24.69 12.42 27.33
C ASP A 330 24.56 13.22 26.03
N ASP A 331 24.67 12.54 24.89
CA ASP A 331 24.49 13.16 23.56
C ASP A 331 23.08 13.74 23.40
N MET A 332 22.07 13.03 23.86
CA MET A 332 20.67 13.49 23.81
C MET A 332 20.44 14.66 24.78
N SER A 333 21.03 14.62 25.95
CA SER A 333 20.95 15.74 26.92
C SER A 333 21.53 17.01 26.34
N GLU A 334 22.73 16.94 25.75
CA GLU A 334 23.37 18.06 25.08
C GLU A 334 22.51 18.58 23.91
N HIS A 335 22.05 17.68 23.06
CA HIS A 335 21.25 18.00 21.88
C HIS A 335 19.90 18.66 22.21
N MET A 336 19.28 18.28 23.34
CA MET A 336 18.00 18.85 23.78
C MET A 336 18.15 20.10 24.66
N ARG A 337 19.36 20.46 25.05
CA ARG A 337 19.61 21.63 25.91
C ARG A 337 19.04 22.90 25.29
N GLY A 338 18.23 23.61 26.06
CA GLY A 338 17.61 24.89 25.64
C GLY A 338 16.40 24.76 24.73
N LYS A 339 16.00 23.54 24.34
CA LYS A 339 14.75 23.32 23.59
C LYS A 339 13.56 23.29 24.54
N ALA A 340 12.42 23.82 24.06
CA ALA A 340 11.15 23.73 24.79
C ALA A 340 10.57 22.30 24.74
N PRO A 341 9.72 21.90 25.72
CA PRO A 341 9.12 20.56 25.76
C PRO A 341 8.33 20.16 24.48
N GLY A 342 7.77 21.14 23.78
CA GLY A 342 7.01 20.94 22.55
C GLY A 342 7.85 20.96 21.28
N ASP A 343 9.13 21.29 21.37
CA ASP A 343 10.00 21.35 20.19
C ASP A 343 10.30 19.94 19.66
N PRO A 344 10.49 19.79 18.34
CA PRO A 344 10.93 18.52 17.78
C PRO A 344 12.35 18.18 18.26
N VAL A 345 12.57 16.92 18.62
CA VAL A 345 13.91 16.45 19.00
C VAL A 345 14.85 16.60 17.82
N PHE A 346 14.46 16.12 16.65
CA PHE A 346 15.25 16.21 15.43
C PHE A 346 14.52 17.00 14.33
N THR A 347 15.29 17.86 13.64
CA THR A 347 14.84 18.62 12.48
C THR A 347 15.84 18.46 11.33
N SER A 348 15.45 18.87 10.15
CA SER A 348 16.40 19.09 9.04
C SER A 348 17.33 20.26 9.34
N ALA A 349 18.39 20.41 8.57
CA ALA A 349 19.32 21.55 8.68
C ALA A 349 18.63 22.94 8.53
N THR A 350 17.42 22.99 8.01
CA THR A 350 16.61 24.23 7.87
C THR A 350 15.58 24.40 8.98
N GLY A 351 15.63 23.57 10.04
CA GLY A 351 14.63 23.58 11.11
C GLY A 351 13.29 22.92 10.76
N ALA A 352 13.11 22.45 9.52
CA ALA A 352 11.87 21.78 9.10
C ALA A 352 11.79 20.34 9.64
N PRO A 353 10.57 19.77 9.80
CA PRO A 353 10.40 18.38 10.21
C PRO A 353 11.09 17.40 9.26
N LEU A 354 11.58 16.28 9.81
CA LEU A 354 12.25 15.25 9.03
C LEU A 354 11.30 14.63 7.99
N ARG A 355 11.79 14.45 6.77
CA ARG A 355 11.14 13.72 5.68
C ARG A 355 12.02 12.55 5.25
N ARG A 356 11.43 11.39 5.08
CA ARG A 356 12.16 10.16 4.72
C ARG A 356 13.04 10.34 3.49
N GLY A 357 12.50 10.91 2.42
CA GLY A 357 13.24 11.14 1.18
C GLY A 357 14.45 12.09 1.38
N ASN A 358 14.28 13.15 2.15
CA ASN A 358 15.36 14.10 2.45
C ASN A 358 16.41 13.50 3.37
N LEU A 359 16.00 12.76 4.40
CA LEU A 359 16.90 12.07 5.33
C LEU A 359 17.79 11.07 4.57
N ASN A 360 17.18 10.22 3.75
CA ASN A 360 17.95 9.26 2.95
C ASN A 360 18.90 9.98 1.95
N LYS A 361 18.41 10.99 1.22
CA LYS A 361 19.19 11.63 0.16
C LYS A 361 20.29 12.57 0.68
N ARG A 362 20.09 13.21 1.83
CA ARG A 362 20.96 14.29 2.30
C ARG A 362 21.84 13.92 3.48
N VAL A 363 21.48 12.89 4.24
CA VAL A 363 22.21 12.47 5.44
C VAL A 363 22.69 11.04 5.27
N ILE A 364 21.78 10.06 5.21
CA ILE A 364 22.14 8.64 5.26
C ILE A 364 22.90 8.20 4.01
N GLY A 365 22.42 8.52 2.80
CA GLY A 365 23.05 8.10 1.56
C GLY A 365 24.49 8.57 1.42
N PRO A 366 24.76 9.89 1.54
CA PRO A 366 26.15 10.39 1.49
C PRO A 366 27.04 9.81 2.60
N ALA A 367 26.50 9.61 3.81
CA ALA A 367 27.25 8.98 4.89
C ALA A 367 27.57 7.51 4.63
N ALA A 368 26.63 6.78 4.04
CA ALA A 368 26.78 5.39 3.66
C ALA A 368 27.80 5.23 2.51
N GLU A 369 27.76 6.12 1.52
CA GLU A 369 28.74 6.17 0.44
C GLU A 369 30.15 6.39 0.97
N LEU A 370 30.34 7.37 1.87
CA LEU A 370 31.63 7.66 2.50
C LEU A 370 32.10 6.50 3.42
N ALA A 371 31.17 5.85 4.10
CA ALA A 371 31.45 4.67 4.95
C ALA A 371 31.64 3.37 4.17
N GLU A 372 31.43 3.38 2.84
CA GLU A 372 31.41 2.20 1.98
C GLU A 372 30.46 1.10 2.50
N ILE A 373 29.21 1.50 2.83
CA ILE A 373 28.18 0.58 3.28
C ILE A 373 27.00 0.67 2.31
N GLU A 374 26.74 -0.41 1.57
CA GLU A 374 25.66 -0.44 0.57
C GLU A 374 24.28 -0.71 1.17
N GLY A 375 23.24 -0.28 0.48
CA GLY A 375 21.85 -0.62 0.81
C GLY A 375 21.27 0.08 2.06
N VAL A 376 21.97 1.07 2.61
CA VAL A 376 21.53 1.75 3.84
C VAL A 376 20.46 2.79 3.57
N SER A 377 19.43 2.77 4.39
CA SER A 377 18.32 3.72 4.40
C SER A 377 17.82 3.92 5.83
N ALA A 378 16.97 4.89 6.07
CA ALA A 378 16.33 5.06 7.37
C ALA A 378 15.52 3.82 7.83
N HIS A 379 15.08 2.99 6.90
CA HIS A 379 14.40 1.72 7.24
C HIS A 379 15.41 0.64 7.64
N THR A 380 16.56 0.61 6.99
CA THR A 380 17.71 -0.23 7.38
C THR A 380 18.14 0.02 8.80
N LEU A 381 18.25 1.29 9.25
CA LEU A 381 18.60 1.63 10.65
C LEU A 381 17.60 1.04 11.65
N ARG A 382 16.32 1.03 11.30
CA ARG A 382 15.29 0.39 12.13
C ARG A 382 15.42 -1.15 12.13
N HIS A 383 15.76 -1.78 11.01
CA HIS A 383 16.04 -3.22 10.97
C HIS A 383 17.30 -3.56 11.75
N THR A 384 18.33 -2.72 11.66
CA THR A 384 19.56 -2.81 12.45
C THR A 384 19.26 -2.85 13.94
N PHE A 385 18.35 -2.01 14.46
CA PHE A 385 17.92 -2.09 15.86
C PHE A 385 17.47 -3.49 16.26
N ALA A 386 16.62 -4.14 15.45
CA ALA A 386 16.14 -5.47 15.75
C ALA A 386 17.27 -6.51 15.71
N SER A 387 18.20 -6.38 14.75
CA SER A 387 19.35 -7.24 14.61
C SER A 387 20.31 -7.10 15.80
N LEU A 388 20.65 -5.87 16.21
CA LEU A 388 21.52 -5.62 17.36
C LEU A 388 20.90 -6.13 18.67
N CYS A 389 19.59 -5.97 18.85
CA CYS A 389 18.88 -6.53 19.98
C CYS A 389 18.90 -8.08 19.97
N ALA A 390 18.74 -8.69 18.80
CA ALA A 390 18.78 -10.13 18.64
C ALA A 390 20.18 -10.70 18.99
N SER A 391 21.23 -10.08 18.44
CA SER A 391 22.62 -10.47 18.74
C SER A 391 22.98 -10.29 20.23
N ALA A 392 22.33 -9.34 20.92
CA ALA A 392 22.46 -9.14 22.37
C ALA A 392 21.57 -10.10 23.20
N GLY A 393 20.84 -11.03 22.58
CA GLY A 393 19.99 -12.00 23.26
C GLY A 393 18.69 -11.43 23.83
N VAL A 394 18.26 -10.23 23.38
CA VAL A 394 17.00 -9.64 23.82
C VAL A 394 15.83 -10.46 23.26
N ARG A 395 14.88 -10.86 24.10
CA ARG A 395 13.74 -11.66 23.69
C ARG A 395 12.92 -10.95 22.61
N ILE A 396 12.53 -11.70 21.60
CA ILE A 396 11.81 -11.21 20.40
C ILE A 396 10.52 -10.45 20.74
N GLU A 397 9.81 -10.83 21.80
CA GLU A 397 8.58 -10.18 22.24
C GLU A 397 8.86 -8.75 22.73
N ILE A 398 9.99 -8.54 23.41
CA ILE A 398 10.42 -7.22 23.88
C ILE A 398 10.74 -6.33 22.69
N VAL A 399 11.56 -6.83 21.75
CA VAL A 399 11.93 -6.10 20.53
C VAL A 399 10.69 -5.78 19.70
N SER A 400 9.77 -6.73 19.52
CA SER A 400 8.49 -6.51 18.82
C SER A 400 7.67 -5.42 19.48
N ARG A 401 7.62 -5.36 20.81
CA ARG A 401 6.94 -4.31 21.58
C ARG A 401 7.60 -2.95 21.37
N TRP A 402 8.92 -2.84 21.52
CA TRP A 402 9.68 -1.61 21.31
C TRP A 402 9.49 -1.08 19.88
N MET A 403 9.56 -1.96 18.89
CA MET A 403 9.34 -1.59 17.48
C MET A 403 7.86 -1.26 17.15
N GLY A 404 6.91 -1.68 17.98
CA GLY A 404 5.47 -1.50 17.70
C GLY A 404 5.01 -2.28 16.48
N HIS A 405 5.41 -3.55 16.38
CA HIS A 405 4.91 -4.46 15.36
C HIS A 405 3.50 -4.97 15.72
N ALA A 406 2.67 -5.19 14.71
CA ALA A 406 1.31 -5.70 14.92
C ALA A 406 1.32 -7.15 15.41
N SER A 407 2.33 -7.93 15.01
CA SER A 407 2.58 -9.30 15.48
C SER A 407 4.07 -9.58 15.59
N VAL A 408 4.42 -10.52 16.46
CA VAL A 408 5.81 -11.00 16.64
C VAL A 408 6.35 -11.61 15.35
N ALA A 409 5.50 -12.21 14.51
CA ALA A 409 5.90 -12.79 13.23
C ALA A 409 6.61 -11.79 12.28
N ILE A 410 6.33 -10.49 12.40
CA ILE A 410 7.03 -9.47 11.63
C ILE A 410 8.48 -9.35 12.11
N THR A 411 8.71 -9.38 13.41
CA THR A 411 10.05 -9.32 14.02
C THR A 411 10.81 -10.62 13.77
N GLN A 412 10.12 -11.75 13.76
CA GLN A 412 10.69 -13.08 13.57
C GLN A 412 11.43 -13.22 12.22
N ARG A 413 10.99 -12.54 11.17
CA ARG A 413 11.70 -12.54 9.88
C ARG A 413 13.12 -11.99 9.98
N VAL A 414 13.31 -10.96 10.81
CA VAL A 414 14.64 -10.39 11.07
C VAL A 414 15.49 -11.37 11.88
N TYR A 415 14.87 -12.02 12.87
CA TYR A 415 15.56 -12.99 13.74
C TYR A 415 15.96 -14.26 12.99
N VAL A 416 15.10 -14.82 12.12
CA VAL A 416 15.41 -16.05 11.36
C VAL A 416 16.64 -15.87 10.48
N GLY A 417 16.78 -14.72 9.80
CA GLY A 417 17.97 -14.44 8.97
C GLY A 417 19.29 -14.32 9.75
N LEU A 418 19.22 -14.11 11.06
CA LEU A 418 20.42 -13.99 11.92
C LEU A 418 20.80 -15.32 12.59
N PHE A 419 19.83 -16.21 12.82
CA PHE A 419 20.05 -17.46 13.56
C PHE A 419 20.43 -18.65 12.68
N ASP A 420 20.38 -18.56 11.35
CA ASP A 420 20.85 -19.62 10.47
C ASP A 420 22.37 -19.89 10.61
N GLU A 421 23.13 -18.90 11.10
CA GLU A 421 24.59 -19.03 11.38
C GLU A 421 24.88 -19.49 12.82
N ASP A 422 23.92 -19.46 13.77
CA ASP A 422 24.15 -19.61 15.19
C ASP A 422 23.56 -20.89 15.84
N LEU A 423 23.13 -21.85 15.03
CA LEU A 423 22.58 -23.13 15.56
C LEU A 423 23.60 -23.88 16.45
N SER A 424 24.89 -23.79 16.15
CA SER A 424 25.95 -24.42 16.94
C SER A 424 26.21 -23.69 18.26
N ALA A 425 26.13 -22.36 18.30
CA ALA A 425 26.25 -21.55 19.52
C ALA A 425 25.10 -21.81 20.49
N SER A 426 23.88 -21.96 19.97
CA SER A 426 22.69 -22.30 20.76
C SER A 426 22.77 -23.64 21.45
N ALA A 427 23.40 -24.66 20.85
CA ALA A 427 23.65 -25.95 21.47
C ALA A 427 24.67 -25.81 22.63
N GLY A 428 25.65 -24.93 22.49
CA GLY A 428 26.61 -24.58 23.54
C GLY A 428 25.97 -23.96 24.79
N LEU A 429 25.01 -23.04 24.59
CA LEU A 429 24.27 -22.40 25.70
C LEU A 429 23.43 -23.42 26.49
N VAL A 430 22.76 -24.34 25.82
CA VAL A 430 22.00 -25.42 26.49
C VAL A 430 22.93 -26.34 27.27
N SER A 431 24.07 -26.67 26.70
CA SER A 431 25.08 -27.50 27.38
C SER A 431 25.67 -26.82 28.60
N ALA A 432 25.95 -25.50 28.52
CA ALA A 432 26.44 -24.71 29.66
C ALA A 432 25.38 -24.60 30.77
N ALA A 433 24.11 -24.39 30.44
CA ALA A 433 23.01 -24.35 31.39
C ALA A 433 22.81 -25.70 32.10
N LEU A 434 22.95 -26.82 31.39
CA LEU A 434 22.92 -28.17 31.96
C LEU A 434 24.11 -28.44 32.90
N ALA A 435 25.31 -28.00 32.54
CA ALA A 435 26.50 -28.12 33.39
C ALA A 435 26.35 -27.31 34.67
N SER A 436 25.83 -26.08 34.60
CA SER A 436 25.54 -25.23 35.76
C SER A 436 24.48 -25.85 36.68
N ALA A 437 23.42 -26.44 36.12
CA ALA A 437 22.35 -27.10 36.89
C ALA A 437 22.80 -28.42 37.57
N ARG A 438 23.92 -29.03 37.12
CA ARG A 438 24.49 -30.25 37.74
C ARG A 438 25.47 -29.96 38.84
N ASN A 439 26.00 -28.74 38.88
CA ASN A 439 27.04 -28.31 39.84
C ASN A 439 26.49 -27.42 40.97
N GLY A 440 25.19 -27.14 41.00
CA GLY A 440 24.45 -26.49 42.06
C GLY A 440 23.46 -27.46 42.71
#